data_5a73c45809b8f16f1e6bafc2b543ec73
#
_entry.id   5a73c45809b8f16f1e6bafc2b543ec73
#
_cell.length_a   1.000
_cell.length_b   1.000
_cell.length_c   1.000
_cell.angle_alpha   90.00
_cell.angle_beta   90.00
_cell.angle_gamma   90.00
#
_symmetry.space_group_name_H-M   'P 1'
#
loop_
_entity.id
_entity.type
_entity.pdbx_description
1 polymer ?
#
loop_
_entity_poly.entity_id
_entity_poly.type
_entity_poly.pdbx_seq_one_letter_code
_entity_poly.pdbx_strand_id
1 'polypeptide(L)'
;MVKLLGLRLCEHDSNISFFDGDKVHYLKTERMYKQKHHAYNNLHDWQYDIQKKFNIKPSEIDEIAIVVDPWIYNLPTDNEEFYPAVDFDLPCKNKVFRVNHHLCHALSCWPLYNTRPKYEIIIDGFGDANNAWTAIIDNKIYKRGYTDKNGSLGLAMASVGKDFKINSPGQQVYDIAGKLMGLQSYGNILPRFRETLNYDIYSIDKLFDFNNYVAHKNNKLLAEMQPLDWIRTIHDKVSDVLINFFEEITNKDYNAFISYSV
;
A
#
# COMPACT_ATOMS: atom_id res chain seq x y z
N MET A 1 -12.87 23.76 19.60
CA MET A 1 -11.73 23.01 19.01
C MET A 1 -12.30 21.99 18.05
N VAL A 2 -11.70 21.88 16.88
CA VAL A 2 -12.14 20.93 15.84
C VAL A 2 -11.66 19.53 16.21
N LYS A 3 -12.57 18.55 16.17
CA LYS A 3 -12.28 17.14 16.42
C LYS A 3 -12.39 16.37 15.10
N LEU A 4 -11.28 15.76 14.66
CA LEU A 4 -11.21 15.02 13.41
C LEU A 4 -10.92 13.55 13.68
N LEU A 5 -11.54 12.69 12.90
CA LEU A 5 -11.33 11.25 12.97
C LEU A 5 -10.89 10.69 11.61
N GLY A 6 -9.78 9.97 11.60
CA GLY A 6 -9.33 9.15 10.47
C GLY A 6 -9.57 7.69 10.75
N LEU A 7 -10.19 6.97 9.83
CA LEU A 7 -10.53 5.57 9.96
C LEU A 7 -10.01 4.76 8.78
N ARG A 8 -9.31 3.67 9.07
CA ARG A 8 -9.10 2.57 8.15
C ARG A 8 -10.02 1.42 8.58
N LEU A 9 -10.97 1.08 7.74
CA LEU A 9 -11.98 0.08 8.03
C LEU A 9 -11.90 -1.09 7.05
N CYS A 10 -12.37 -2.24 7.49
CA CYS A 10 -12.51 -3.46 6.72
C CYS A 10 -11.20 -4.18 6.35
N GLU A 11 -11.33 -5.38 5.82
CA GLU A 11 -10.34 -6.37 5.37
C GLU A 11 -9.20 -6.66 6.34
N HIS A 12 -8.29 -5.73 6.56
CA HIS A 12 -7.12 -5.95 7.42
C HIS A 12 -6.58 -4.63 7.99
N ASP A 13 -5.83 -4.75 9.09
CA ASP A 13 -5.06 -3.64 9.69
C ASP A 13 -5.89 -2.39 10.00
N SER A 14 -7.14 -2.59 10.47
CA SER A 14 -7.98 -1.47 10.89
C SER A 14 -7.28 -0.61 11.94
N ASN A 15 -7.46 0.70 11.80
CA ASN A 15 -6.87 1.66 12.71
C ASN A 15 -7.73 2.92 12.84
N ILE A 16 -7.46 3.66 13.90
CA ILE A 16 -8.11 4.93 14.22
C ILE A 16 -7.05 5.97 14.50
N SER A 17 -7.15 7.13 13.86
CA SER A 17 -6.40 8.34 14.18
C SER A 17 -7.37 9.41 14.62
N PHE A 18 -7.18 9.96 15.80
CA PHE A 18 -8.08 10.97 16.37
C PHE A 18 -7.31 12.23 16.71
N PHE A 19 -7.73 13.37 16.15
CA PHE A 19 -7.24 14.69 16.51
C PHE A 19 -8.24 15.37 17.43
N ASP A 20 -7.81 15.72 18.63
CA ASP A 20 -8.67 16.29 19.68
C ASP A 20 -8.74 17.83 19.64
N GLY A 21 -8.03 18.45 18.70
CA GLY A 21 -7.85 19.90 18.58
C GLY A 21 -6.46 20.39 18.99
N ASP A 22 -5.65 19.52 19.61
CA ASP A 22 -4.27 19.79 20.04
C ASP A 22 -3.33 18.66 19.60
N LYS A 23 -3.72 17.42 19.85
CA LYS A 23 -2.88 16.22 19.65
C LYS A 23 -3.56 15.20 18.77
N VAL A 24 -2.72 14.42 18.08
CA VAL A 24 -3.15 13.22 17.35
C VAL A 24 -2.96 11.99 18.25
N HIS A 25 -4.03 11.25 18.45
CA HIS A 25 -4.06 9.96 19.11
C HIS A 25 -4.19 8.86 18.07
N TYR A 26 -3.44 7.77 18.23
CA TYR A 26 -3.44 6.66 17.28
C TYR A 26 -3.75 5.34 17.97
N LEU A 27 -4.61 4.54 17.37
CA LEU A 27 -5.00 3.23 17.83
C LEU A 27 -4.90 2.21 16.67
N LYS A 28 -3.93 1.32 16.76
CA LYS A 28 -3.84 0.17 15.87
C LYS A 28 -4.58 -1.01 16.49
N THR A 29 -5.64 -1.48 15.84
CA THR A 29 -6.54 -2.48 16.43
C THR A 29 -5.86 -3.83 16.64
N GLU A 30 -4.96 -4.24 15.74
CA GLU A 30 -4.21 -5.50 15.92
C GLU A 30 -3.42 -5.55 17.24
N ARG A 31 -2.89 -4.39 17.69
CA ARG A 31 -2.18 -4.32 18.98
C ARG A 31 -3.14 -4.35 20.16
N MET A 32 -4.28 -3.70 20.01
CA MET A 32 -5.29 -3.66 21.04
C MET A 32 -5.93 -5.03 21.26
N TYR A 33 -6.27 -5.70 20.17
CA TYR A 33 -6.92 -7.02 20.21
C TYR A 33 -5.94 -8.20 20.21
N LYS A 34 -4.63 -7.94 20.07
CA LYS A 34 -3.57 -8.96 19.97
C LYS A 34 -3.82 -9.97 18.83
N GLN A 35 -4.44 -9.50 17.77
CA GLN A 35 -4.77 -10.27 16.58
C GLN A 35 -4.13 -9.62 15.37
N LYS A 36 -3.20 -10.33 14.74
CA LYS A 36 -2.54 -9.85 13.51
C LYS A 36 -3.57 -9.61 12.40
N HIS A 37 -3.41 -8.52 11.68
CA HIS A 37 -4.34 -8.10 10.64
C HIS A 37 -5.79 -7.93 11.11
N HIS A 38 -5.98 -7.59 12.39
CA HIS A 38 -7.32 -7.33 12.89
C HIS A 38 -8.06 -6.29 12.07
N ALA A 39 -9.29 -6.62 11.70
CA ALA A 39 -10.20 -5.73 11.01
C ALA A 39 -11.50 -5.61 11.79
N TYR A 40 -12.17 -4.48 11.65
CA TYR A 40 -13.52 -4.36 12.16
C TYR A 40 -14.50 -5.17 11.31
N ASN A 41 -15.40 -5.89 11.97
CA ASN A 41 -16.39 -6.73 11.29
C ASN A 41 -17.52 -5.93 10.64
N ASN A 42 -17.69 -4.69 11.06
CA ASN A 42 -18.68 -3.78 10.51
C ASN A 42 -18.22 -2.33 10.65
N LEU A 43 -18.95 -1.44 10.00
CA LEU A 43 -18.63 0.00 9.97
C LEU A 43 -18.86 0.74 11.30
N HIS A 44 -19.35 0.07 12.34
CA HIS A 44 -19.70 0.71 13.59
C HIS A 44 -18.86 0.26 14.79
N ASP A 45 -18.11 -0.83 14.69
CA ASP A 45 -17.31 -1.37 15.81
C ASP A 45 -16.28 -0.38 16.36
N TRP A 46 -15.75 0.49 15.53
CA TRP A 46 -14.83 1.55 15.92
C TRP A 46 -15.43 2.55 16.93
N GLN A 47 -16.76 2.73 16.94
CA GLN A 47 -17.45 3.68 17.83
C GLN A 47 -17.27 3.30 19.31
N TYR A 48 -17.33 2.00 19.58
CA TYR A 48 -17.07 1.50 20.94
C TYR A 48 -15.62 1.78 21.34
N ASP A 49 -14.67 1.59 20.44
CA ASP A 49 -13.25 1.78 20.73
C ASP A 49 -12.90 3.23 20.99
N ILE A 50 -13.40 4.18 20.22
CA ILE A 50 -13.15 5.62 20.50
C ILE A 50 -13.77 6.06 21.82
N GLN A 51 -14.97 5.59 22.14
CA GLN A 51 -15.60 5.91 23.41
C GLN A 51 -14.80 5.34 24.59
N LYS A 52 -14.39 4.09 24.48
CA LYS A 52 -13.64 3.41 25.54
C LYS A 52 -12.22 3.95 25.74
N LYS A 53 -11.54 4.30 24.66
CA LYS A 53 -10.12 4.70 24.69
C LYS A 53 -9.89 6.19 24.82
N PHE A 54 -10.72 6.99 24.19
CA PHE A 54 -10.56 8.44 24.14
C PHE A 54 -11.66 9.18 24.90
N ASN A 55 -12.64 8.46 25.44
CA ASN A 55 -13.81 9.03 26.14
C ASN A 55 -14.58 10.05 25.28
N ILE A 56 -14.76 9.74 24.00
CA ILE A 56 -15.42 10.60 23.02
C ILE A 56 -16.58 9.85 22.41
N LYS A 57 -17.71 10.54 22.32
CA LYS A 57 -18.87 10.03 21.59
C LYS A 57 -18.71 10.34 20.09
N PRO A 58 -19.12 9.46 19.18
CA PRO A 58 -19.08 9.73 17.74
C PRO A 58 -19.73 11.04 17.34
N SER A 59 -20.86 11.40 17.98
CA SER A 59 -21.57 12.67 17.76
C SER A 59 -20.81 13.93 18.16
N GLU A 60 -19.68 13.81 18.86
CA GLU A 60 -18.81 14.95 19.20
C GLU A 60 -17.74 15.22 18.14
N ILE A 61 -17.60 14.33 17.16
CA ILE A 61 -16.63 14.43 16.07
C ILE A 61 -17.17 15.39 15.03
N ASP A 62 -16.34 16.31 14.60
CA ASP A 62 -16.75 17.32 13.61
C ASP A 62 -16.71 16.71 12.18
N GLU A 63 -15.63 16.05 11.80
CA GLU A 63 -15.48 15.44 10.49
C GLU A 63 -14.78 14.08 10.57
N ILE A 64 -15.11 13.19 9.65
CA ILE A 64 -14.52 11.85 9.54
C ILE A 64 -13.92 11.68 8.16
N ALA A 65 -12.67 11.24 8.11
CA ALA A 65 -12.00 10.76 6.90
C ALA A 65 -11.90 9.23 6.93
N ILE A 66 -12.36 8.56 5.89
CA ILE A 66 -12.38 7.10 5.82
C ILE A 66 -11.55 6.62 4.63
N VAL A 67 -10.69 5.65 4.91
CA VAL A 67 -10.12 4.77 3.89
C VAL A 67 -10.78 3.41 4.03
N VAL A 68 -11.37 2.91 2.94
CA VAL A 68 -12.04 1.61 2.88
C VAL A 68 -11.47 0.80 1.74
N ASP A 69 -11.63 -0.50 1.82
CA ASP A 69 -11.20 -1.39 0.75
C ASP A 69 -11.96 -1.14 -0.54
N PRO A 70 -11.25 -1.00 -1.66
CA PRO A 70 -11.87 -0.73 -2.96
C PRO A 70 -12.81 -1.82 -3.43
N TRP A 71 -12.65 -3.05 -2.92
CA TRP A 71 -13.47 -4.21 -3.28
C TRP A 71 -14.88 -4.21 -2.69
N ILE A 72 -15.04 -3.55 -1.54
CA ILE A 72 -16.29 -3.59 -0.80
C ILE A 72 -17.29 -2.57 -1.34
N TYR A 73 -16.77 -1.50 -1.94
CA TYR A 73 -17.56 -0.39 -2.44
C TYR A 73 -17.16 -0.07 -3.87
N ASN A 74 -18.12 0.06 -4.77
CA ASN A 74 -17.91 0.63 -6.09
C ASN A 74 -17.46 2.07 -5.92
N LEU A 75 -16.16 2.26 -5.82
CA LEU A 75 -15.58 3.58 -5.66
C LEU A 75 -15.68 4.36 -6.97
N PRO A 76 -15.99 5.64 -6.91
CA PRO A 76 -15.93 6.50 -8.09
C PRO A 76 -14.51 6.56 -8.63
N THR A 77 -14.39 7.05 -9.83
CA THR A 77 -13.21 7.04 -10.68
C THR A 77 -11.95 7.58 -10.01
N ASP A 78 -10.80 7.13 -10.47
CA ASP A 78 -9.42 7.42 -10.05
C ASP A 78 -9.04 8.89 -9.90
N ASN A 79 -9.84 9.81 -10.41
CA ASN A 79 -9.47 11.22 -10.52
C ASN A 79 -9.82 12.04 -9.28
N GLU A 80 -10.58 11.47 -8.36
CA GLU A 80 -10.99 12.14 -7.14
C GLU A 80 -10.06 11.78 -5.99
N GLU A 81 -9.50 12.79 -5.33
CA GLU A 81 -8.66 12.63 -4.15
C GLU A 81 -9.50 12.52 -2.89
N PHE A 82 -10.57 13.33 -2.83
CA PHE A 82 -11.54 13.37 -1.74
C PHE A 82 -12.95 13.41 -2.32
N TYR A 83 -13.83 12.59 -1.80
CA TYR A 83 -15.25 12.59 -2.19
C TYR A 83 -16.17 12.37 -1.00
N PRO A 84 -17.37 12.94 -1.03
CA PRO A 84 -18.35 12.73 0.04
C PRO A 84 -18.67 11.24 0.18
N ALA A 85 -18.61 10.73 1.40
CA ALA A 85 -18.97 9.35 1.71
C ALA A 85 -20.47 9.28 2.05
N VAL A 86 -21.32 9.54 1.07
CA VAL A 86 -22.79 9.59 1.23
C VAL A 86 -23.42 8.25 1.55
N ASP A 87 -22.73 7.17 1.31
CA ASP A 87 -23.14 5.80 1.61
C ASP A 87 -22.74 5.35 3.02
N PHE A 88 -22.07 6.20 3.78
CA PHE A 88 -21.73 5.96 5.18
C PHE A 88 -22.56 6.85 6.09
N ASP A 89 -23.62 6.31 6.65
CA ASP A 89 -24.39 6.96 7.69
C ASP A 89 -23.65 6.86 9.03
N LEU A 90 -22.60 7.66 9.17
CA LEU A 90 -21.81 7.72 10.39
C LEU A 90 -22.18 8.94 11.21
N PRO A 91 -22.34 8.79 12.54
CA PRO A 91 -22.74 9.87 13.41
C PRO A 91 -21.60 10.86 13.64
N CYS A 92 -21.54 11.91 12.82
CA CYS A 92 -20.67 13.05 13.05
C CYS A 92 -21.42 14.36 12.77
N LYS A 93 -20.84 15.49 13.21
CA LYS A 93 -21.54 16.79 13.14
C LYS A 93 -21.66 17.30 11.71
N ASN A 94 -20.64 17.13 10.89
CA ASN A 94 -20.56 17.78 9.59
C ASN A 94 -20.49 16.76 8.43
N LYS A 95 -19.29 16.28 8.11
CA LYS A 95 -19.07 15.51 6.89
C LYS A 95 -18.25 14.27 7.12
N VAL A 96 -18.57 13.26 6.33
CA VAL A 96 -17.75 12.07 6.13
C VAL A 96 -17.16 12.12 4.74
N PHE A 97 -15.85 11.91 4.65
CA PHE A 97 -15.11 11.86 3.38
C PHE A 97 -14.47 10.51 3.20
N ARG A 98 -14.57 9.95 2.02
CA ARG A 98 -13.61 8.95 1.58
C ARG A 98 -12.34 9.65 1.11
N VAL A 99 -11.22 9.05 1.43
CA VAL A 99 -9.92 9.53 0.96
C VAL A 99 -9.31 8.45 0.08
N ASN A 100 -8.81 8.85 -1.08
CA ASN A 100 -8.12 7.93 -1.98
C ASN A 100 -6.97 7.23 -1.25
N HIS A 101 -6.82 5.92 -1.46
CA HIS A 101 -5.86 5.08 -0.76
C HIS A 101 -4.41 5.58 -0.95
N HIS A 102 -4.00 5.82 -2.19
CA HIS A 102 -2.67 6.31 -2.49
C HIS A 102 -2.43 7.74 -2.00
N LEU A 103 -3.47 8.57 -1.96
CA LEU A 103 -3.34 9.89 -1.33
C LEU A 103 -3.07 9.78 0.17
N CYS A 104 -3.68 8.83 0.87
CA CYS A 104 -3.36 8.58 2.27
C CYS A 104 -1.90 8.20 2.49
N HIS A 105 -1.35 7.38 1.60
CA HIS A 105 0.08 7.07 1.63
C HIS A 105 0.94 8.31 1.44
N ALA A 106 0.66 9.15 0.45
CA ALA A 106 1.37 10.40 0.23
C ALA A 106 1.29 11.34 1.43
N LEU A 107 0.08 11.59 1.93
CA LEU A 107 -0.17 12.46 3.07
C LEU A 107 0.52 12.00 4.37
N SER A 108 0.78 10.71 4.53
CA SER A 108 1.46 10.17 5.71
C SER A 108 2.90 10.65 5.85
N CYS A 109 3.54 11.05 4.76
CA CYS A 109 4.91 11.52 4.75
C CYS A 109 5.04 13.01 5.11
N TRP A 110 4.03 13.83 4.82
CA TRP A 110 4.11 15.29 4.97
C TRP A 110 4.35 15.80 6.40
N PRO A 111 3.66 15.25 7.43
CA PRO A 111 3.87 15.73 8.79
C PRO A 111 5.28 15.52 9.32
N LEU A 112 6.03 14.58 8.75
CA LEU A 112 7.38 14.25 9.22
C LEU A 112 8.42 15.30 8.84
N TYR A 113 8.16 16.10 7.80
CA TYR A 113 9.18 16.94 7.19
C TYR A 113 8.85 18.45 7.16
N ASN A 114 7.65 18.86 7.62
CA ASN A 114 7.16 20.24 7.55
C ASN A 114 7.18 20.86 6.12
N THR A 115 7.39 20.05 5.11
CA THR A 115 7.40 20.47 3.71
C THR A 115 6.91 19.34 2.83
N ARG A 116 6.27 19.68 1.75
CA ARG A 116 5.88 18.69 0.76
C ARG A 116 7.08 18.35 -0.11
N PRO A 117 7.33 17.07 -0.37
CA PRO A 117 8.36 16.67 -1.32
C PRO A 117 7.98 17.11 -2.74
N LYS A 118 8.97 17.35 -3.57
CA LYS A 118 8.75 17.63 -4.99
C LYS A 118 8.19 16.42 -5.72
N TYR A 119 8.69 15.24 -5.38
CA TYR A 119 8.26 13.96 -5.93
C TYR A 119 7.73 13.07 -4.82
N GLU A 120 6.54 12.53 -5.02
CA GLU A 120 5.97 11.52 -4.15
C GLU A 120 5.65 10.28 -4.98
N ILE A 121 6.20 9.14 -4.58
CA ILE A 121 6.08 7.90 -5.30
C ILE A 121 5.45 6.88 -4.36
N ILE A 122 4.25 6.44 -4.70
CA ILE A 122 3.49 5.44 -3.98
C ILE A 122 3.48 4.16 -4.80
N ILE A 123 3.90 3.06 -4.18
CA ILE A 123 3.90 1.73 -4.79
C ILE A 123 3.18 0.81 -3.82
N ASP A 124 2.07 0.24 -4.25
CA ASP A 124 1.26 -0.63 -3.41
C ASP A 124 0.93 -1.94 -4.13
N GLY A 125 0.46 -2.93 -3.38
CA GLY A 125 -0.11 -4.14 -3.96
C GLY A 125 -1.42 -3.82 -4.69
N PHE A 126 -2.22 -2.95 -4.07
CA PHE A 126 -3.59 -2.68 -4.49
C PHE A 126 -4.15 -1.41 -3.86
N GLY A 127 -4.56 -0.47 -4.66
CA GLY A 127 -5.26 0.74 -4.24
C GLY A 127 -6.63 0.88 -4.92
N ASP A 128 -7.26 2.02 -4.75
CA ASP A 128 -8.57 2.33 -5.36
C ASP A 128 -8.54 2.11 -6.88
N ALA A 129 -9.61 1.55 -7.43
CA ALA A 129 -9.75 1.24 -8.84
C ALA A 129 -8.60 0.40 -9.43
N ASN A 130 -8.04 -0.52 -8.66
CA ASN A 130 -6.90 -1.36 -9.04
C ASN A 130 -5.58 -0.58 -9.24
N ASN A 131 -5.45 0.59 -8.64
CA ASN A 131 -4.24 1.39 -8.73
C ASN A 131 -3.08 0.69 -8.00
N ALA A 132 -2.01 0.38 -8.70
CA ALA A 132 -0.83 -0.28 -8.17
C ALA A 132 0.28 0.70 -7.79
N TRP A 133 0.35 1.84 -8.45
CA TRP A 133 1.30 2.90 -8.12
C TRP A 133 0.81 4.27 -8.55
N THR A 134 1.27 5.30 -7.88
CA THR A 134 0.99 6.70 -8.20
C THR A 134 2.26 7.53 -8.08
N ALA A 135 2.54 8.34 -9.07
CA ALA A 135 3.58 9.36 -9.02
C ALA A 135 2.93 10.76 -8.95
N ILE A 136 3.36 11.53 -7.97
CA ILE A 136 2.92 12.92 -7.75
C ILE A 136 4.14 13.82 -7.93
N ILE A 137 4.01 14.88 -8.71
CA ILE A 137 5.04 15.88 -8.95
C ILE A 137 4.46 17.25 -8.65
N ASP A 138 5.13 18.03 -7.82
CA ASP A 138 4.70 19.38 -7.42
C ASP A 138 3.22 19.42 -6.97
N ASN A 139 2.84 18.45 -6.11
CA ASN A 139 1.48 18.27 -5.58
C ASN A 139 0.40 17.94 -6.63
N LYS A 140 0.78 17.49 -7.81
CA LYS A 140 -0.16 17.05 -8.86
C LYS A 140 0.11 15.61 -9.25
N ILE A 141 -0.95 14.84 -9.39
CA ILE A 141 -0.84 13.49 -9.93
C ILE A 141 -0.25 13.59 -11.33
N TYR A 142 0.96 13.05 -11.49
CA TYR A 142 1.65 12.99 -12.77
C TYR A 142 1.21 11.78 -13.57
N LYS A 143 1.24 10.60 -12.94
CA LYS A 143 0.86 9.35 -13.60
C LYS A 143 0.42 8.31 -12.57
N ARG A 144 -0.42 7.38 -13.01
CA ARG A 144 -0.85 6.19 -12.26
C ARG A 144 -0.65 4.93 -13.08
N GLY A 145 -0.31 3.84 -12.41
CA GLY A 145 -0.28 2.51 -13.00
C GLY A 145 -1.31 1.60 -12.35
N TYR A 146 -1.92 0.73 -13.14
CA TYR A 146 -3.02 -0.12 -12.72
C TYR A 146 -2.61 -1.59 -12.80
N THR A 147 -3.07 -2.38 -11.85
CA THR A 147 -2.71 -3.81 -11.72
C THR A 147 -3.01 -4.62 -12.98
N ASP A 148 -4.12 -4.33 -13.64
CA ASP A 148 -4.56 -5.01 -14.86
C ASP A 148 -3.74 -4.63 -16.12
N LYS A 149 -3.14 -3.45 -16.12
CA LYS A 149 -2.38 -2.92 -17.28
C LYS A 149 -0.88 -2.93 -17.07
N ASN A 150 -0.46 -2.57 -15.88
CA ASN A 150 0.95 -2.32 -15.54
C ASN A 150 1.53 -3.34 -14.56
N GLY A 151 0.69 -4.24 -14.05
CA GLY A 151 1.06 -5.16 -12.98
C GLY A 151 1.19 -4.51 -11.61
N SER A 152 1.53 -5.30 -10.61
CA SER A 152 1.72 -4.87 -9.24
C SER A 152 2.93 -5.55 -8.62
N LEU A 153 3.83 -4.77 -8.04
CA LEU A 153 5.00 -5.31 -7.33
C LEU A 153 4.58 -6.17 -6.14
N GLY A 154 3.62 -5.72 -5.34
CA GLY A 154 3.14 -6.46 -4.18
C GLY A 154 2.52 -7.80 -4.57
N LEU A 155 1.67 -7.83 -5.60
CA LEU A 155 1.09 -9.08 -6.09
C LEU A 155 2.12 -10.00 -6.76
N ALA A 156 3.11 -9.45 -7.45
CA ALA A 156 4.21 -10.22 -8.03
C ALA A 156 5.01 -10.92 -6.94
N MET A 157 5.38 -10.21 -5.88
CA MET A 157 6.09 -10.78 -4.75
C MET A 157 5.23 -11.82 -4.00
N ALA A 158 3.94 -11.58 -3.84
CA ALA A 158 3.03 -12.56 -3.28
C ALA A 158 2.99 -13.86 -4.12
N SER A 159 3.03 -13.76 -5.45
CA SER A 159 3.08 -14.92 -6.36
C SER A 159 4.36 -15.70 -6.19
N VAL A 160 5.52 -15.05 -6.11
CA VAL A 160 6.81 -15.70 -5.83
C VAL A 160 6.74 -16.51 -4.52
N GLY A 161 6.17 -15.93 -3.48
CA GLY A 161 6.05 -16.62 -2.20
C GLY A 161 5.13 -17.83 -2.26
N LYS A 162 4.05 -17.78 -3.03
CA LYS A 162 3.16 -18.93 -3.25
C LYS A 162 3.88 -20.08 -3.95
N ASP A 163 4.69 -19.79 -4.96
CA ASP A 163 5.46 -20.80 -5.69
C ASP A 163 6.41 -21.57 -4.77
N PHE A 164 6.99 -20.89 -3.80
CA PHE A 164 7.85 -21.53 -2.79
C PHE A 164 7.11 -22.02 -1.53
N LYS A 165 5.79 -21.99 -1.52
CA LYS A 165 4.96 -22.44 -0.38
C LYS A 165 5.33 -21.74 0.93
N ILE A 166 5.69 -20.47 0.87
CA ILE A 166 6.05 -19.64 2.04
C ILE A 166 4.81 -19.24 2.86
N ASN A 167 3.66 -19.74 2.50
CA ASN A 167 2.42 -19.53 3.22
C ASN A 167 2.35 -20.42 4.45
N SER A 168 2.00 -19.85 5.60
CA SER A 168 1.48 -20.64 6.72
C SER A 168 -0.03 -20.80 6.53
N PRO A 169 -0.61 -21.93 6.94
CA PRO A 169 -2.05 -22.11 6.94
C PRO A 169 -2.75 -20.96 7.67
N GLY A 170 -3.76 -20.35 7.04
CA GLY A 170 -4.50 -19.22 7.59
C GLY A 170 -3.82 -17.85 7.45
N GLN A 171 -2.66 -17.76 6.82
CA GLN A 171 -2.03 -16.46 6.54
C GLN A 171 -2.54 -15.88 5.24
N GLN A 172 -2.89 -14.60 5.33
CA GLN A 172 -3.27 -13.81 4.19
C GLN A 172 -2.04 -13.48 3.32
N VAL A 173 -2.26 -13.20 2.05
CA VAL A 173 -1.21 -12.86 1.08
C VAL A 173 -0.34 -11.65 1.49
N TYR A 174 -0.86 -10.79 2.35
CA TYR A 174 -0.20 -9.58 2.85
C TYR A 174 1.13 -9.81 3.58
N ASP A 175 1.30 -10.99 4.18
CA ASP A 175 2.54 -11.34 4.90
C ASP A 175 3.66 -11.86 4.00
N ILE A 176 3.34 -12.23 2.78
CA ILE A 176 4.28 -12.96 1.91
C ILE A 176 5.44 -12.05 1.50
N ALA A 177 5.15 -10.85 1.04
CA ALA A 177 6.18 -9.92 0.58
C ALA A 177 7.20 -9.58 1.68
N GLY A 178 6.73 -9.32 2.91
CA GLY A 178 7.61 -9.06 4.05
C GLY A 178 8.47 -10.27 4.43
N LYS A 179 7.94 -11.50 4.33
CA LYS A 179 8.72 -12.72 4.57
C LYS A 179 9.78 -12.94 3.51
N LEU A 180 9.45 -12.71 2.23
CA LEU A 180 10.41 -12.79 1.13
C LEU A 180 11.53 -11.79 1.32
N MET A 181 11.19 -10.56 1.71
CA MET A 181 12.18 -9.52 2.00
C MET A 181 13.15 -9.94 3.10
N GLY A 182 12.70 -10.64 4.14
CA GLY A 182 13.57 -11.22 5.16
C GLY A 182 14.41 -12.40 4.64
N LEU A 183 13.80 -13.30 3.88
CA LEU A 183 14.45 -14.51 3.39
C LEU A 183 15.54 -14.25 2.35
N GLN A 184 15.45 -13.18 1.57
CA GLN A 184 16.45 -12.84 0.55
C GLN A 184 17.87 -12.73 1.11
N SER A 185 18.03 -12.35 2.40
CA SER A 185 19.35 -12.17 3.02
C SER A 185 20.12 -13.49 3.19
N TYR A 186 19.45 -14.62 3.06
CA TYR A 186 20.05 -15.96 3.18
C TYR A 186 20.39 -16.59 1.82
N GLY A 187 20.05 -15.94 0.71
CA GLY A 187 20.30 -16.44 -0.65
C GLY A 187 21.46 -15.74 -1.34
N ASN A 188 21.86 -16.29 -2.47
CA ASN A 188 22.88 -15.73 -3.36
C ASN A 188 22.24 -15.24 -4.66
N ILE A 189 22.82 -14.20 -5.26
CA ILE A 189 22.43 -13.74 -6.59
C ILE A 189 22.97 -14.73 -7.61
N LEU A 190 22.12 -15.22 -8.49
CA LEU A 190 22.46 -16.11 -9.58
C LEU A 190 22.48 -15.33 -10.91
N PRO A 191 23.64 -14.88 -11.41
CA PRO A 191 23.73 -13.99 -12.56
C PRO A 191 23.04 -14.53 -13.80
N ARG A 192 23.23 -15.83 -14.10
CA ARG A 192 22.59 -16.50 -15.23
C ARG A 192 21.06 -16.37 -15.23
N PHE A 193 20.45 -16.47 -14.05
CA PHE A 193 19.00 -16.37 -13.92
C PHE A 193 18.54 -14.92 -13.89
N ARG A 194 19.32 -14.04 -13.30
CA ARG A 194 19.08 -12.60 -13.32
C ARG A 194 18.98 -12.04 -14.74
N GLU A 195 19.82 -12.53 -15.64
CA GLU A 195 19.78 -12.17 -17.06
C GLU A 195 18.55 -12.71 -17.80
N THR A 196 18.06 -13.89 -17.40
CA THR A 196 16.82 -14.44 -17.97
C THR A 196 15.56 -13.72 -17.49
N LEU A 197 15.64 -13.01 -16.39
CA LEU A 197 14.61 -12.07 -15.92
C LEU A 197 14.61 -10.79 -16.78
N ASN A 198 14.66 -10.95 -18.09
CA ASN A 198 14.64 -9.84 -19.03
C ASN A 198 13.22 -9.29 -19.11
N TYR A 199 13.01 -8.19 -18.41
CA TYR A 199 11.83 -7.38 -18.54
C TYR A 199 12.10 -6.27 -19.52
N ASP A 200 11.11 -5.93 -20.29
CA ASP A 200 10.97 -4.63 -20.92
C ASP A 200 10.62 -3.61 -19.80
N ILE A 201 11.54 -3.51 -18.85
CA ILE A 201 11.39 -2.85 -17.55
C ILE A 201 11.46 -1.32 -17.69
N TYR A 202 11.92 -0.88 -18.83
CA TYR A 202 12.23 0.52 -19.09
C TYR A 202 11.02 1.34 -19.54
N SER A 203 9.86 0.71 -19.64
CA SER A 203 8.61 1.42 -19.90
C SER A 203 7.81 1.53 -18.61
N ILE A 204 7.55 2.75 -18.18
CA ILE A 204 6.66 3.06 -17.06
C ILE A 204 5.29 2.37 -17.18
N ASP A 205 4.89 2.04 -18.40
CA ASP A 205 3.62 1.39 -18.71
C ASP A 205 3.64 -0.13 -18.50
N LYS A 206 4.82 -0.74 -18.30
CA LYS A 206 4.97 -2.20 -18.12
C LYS A 206 5.79 -2.60 -16.89
N LEU A 207 6.02 -1.66 -16.00
CA LEU A 207 7.04 -1.74 -14.96
C LEU A 207 6.91 -2.94 -14.02
N PHE A 208 5.70 -3.39 -13.74
CA PHE A 208 5.43 -4.41 -12.73
C PHE A 208 4.61 -5.59 -13.24
N ASP A 209 4.68 -5.92 -14.52
CA ASP A 209 4.01 -7.11 -15.06
C ASP A 209 4.78 -8.42 -14.71
N PHE A 210 5.03 -8.57 -13.42
CA PHE A 210 5.69 -9.76 -12.89
C PHE A 210 4.81 -10.99 -12.90
N ASN A 211 3.48 -10.83 -12.81
CA ASN A 211 2.57 -11.95 -12.65
C ASN A 211 2.65 -12.96 -13.79
N ASN A 212 2.87 -12.50 -15.01
CA ASN A 212 2.99 -13.36 -16.17
C ASN A 212 4.37 -14.01 -16.32
N TYR A 213 5.39 -13.44 -15.72
CA TYR A 213 6.77 -13.85 -15.97
C TYR A 213 7.34 -14.77 -14.90
N VAL A 214 7.19 -14.42 -13.64
CA VAL A 214 7.85 -15.15 -12.54
C VAL A 214 7.09 -16.42 -12.18
N ALA A 215 5.76 -16.38 -12.10
CA ALA A 215 4.94 -17.47 -11.60
C ALA A 215 4.71 -18.59 -12.65
N HIS A 216 4.57 -18.25 -13.92
CA HIS A 216 4.02 -19.19 -14.89
C HIS A 216 4.95 -19.61 -16.01
N LYS A 217 5.93 -18.83 -16.40
CA LYS A 217 6.77 -19.13 -17.58
C LYS A 217 8.07 -19.85 -17.27
N ASN A 218 8.52 -19.85 -16.03
CA ASN A 218 9.83 -20.38 -15.64
C ASN A 218 9.81 -21.53 -14.63
N ASN A 219 8.73 -22.30 -14.54
CA ASN A 219 8.63 -23.46 -13.62
C ASN A 219 9.81 -24.45 -13.77
N LYS A 220 10.39 -24.58 -14.97
CA LYS A 220 11.57 -25.45 -15.18
C LYS A 220 12.81 -24.88 -14.50
N LEU A 221 12.97 -23.55 -14.49
CA LEU A 221 14.10 -22.90 -13.83
C LEU A 221 13.97 -22.98 -12.31
N LEU A 222 12.76 -22.82 -11.76
CA LEU A 222 12.49 -22.94 -10.33
C LEU A 222 12.82 -24.34 -9.79
N ALA A 223 12.61 -25.39 -10.58
CA ALA A 223 12.91 -26.77 -10.17
C ALA A 223 14.41 -27.03 -9.98
N GLU A 224 15.27 -26.26 -10.63
CA GLU A 224 16.73 -26.40 -10.58
C GLU A 224 17.39 -25.48 -9.54
N MET A 225 16.62 -24.58 -8.93
CA MET A 225 17.15 -23.55 -8.02
C MET A 225 16.83 -23.79 -6.57
N GLN A 226 17.75 -23.37 -5.70
CA GLN A 226 17.43 -23.21 -4.29
C GLN A 226 16.45 -22.03 -4.10
N PRO A 227 15.35 -22.21 -3.37
CA PRO A 227 14.35 -21.14 -3.16
C PRO A 227 14.92 -19.82 -2.68
N LEU A 228 15.88 -19.86 -1.77
CA LEU A 228 16.51 -18.64 -1.21
C LEU A 228 17.31 -17.87 -2.26
N ASP A 229 18.05 -18.56 -3.12
CA ASP A 229 18.82 -17.94 -4.20
C ASP A 229 17.89 -17.30 -5.25
N TRP A 230 16.77 -17.93 -5.53
CA TRP A 230 15.75 -17.36 -6.40
C TRP A 230 15.15 -16.10 -5.82
N ILE A 231 14.72 -16.13 -4.55
CA ILE A 231 14.19 -14.98 -3.84
C ILE A 231 15.21 -13.83 -3.84
N ARG A 232 16.47 -14.11 -3.57
CA ARG A 232 17.54 -13.09 -3.59
C ARG A 232 17.72 -12.50 -4.97
N THR A 233 17.77 -13.33 -6.00
CA THR A 233 17.97 -12.89 -7.39
C THR A 233 16.82 -12.01 -7.88
N ILE A 234 15.58 -12.37 -7.52
CA ILE A 234 14.40 -11.53 -7.84
C ILE A 234 14.47 -10.18 -7.14
N HIS A 235 14.78 -10.14 -5.84
CA HIS A 235 14.86 -8.88 -5.10
C HIS A 235 15.96 -7.97 -5.66
N ASP A 236 17.08 -8.52 -6.07
CA ASP A 236 18.15 -7.76 -6.73
C ASP A 236 17.65 -7.14 -8.05
N LYS A 237 16.90 -7.92 -8.83
CA LYS A 237 16.32 -7.41 -10.08
C LYS A 237 15.22 -6.37 -9.82
N VAL A 238 14.38 -6.57 -8.81
CA VAL A 238 13.38 -5.58 -8.38
C VAL A 238 14.03 -4.26 -7.99
N SER A 239 15.18 -4.31 -7.34
CA SER A 239 15.93 -3.09 -6.98
C SER A 239 16.31 -2.28 -8.21
N ASP A 240 16.81 -2.93 -9.28
CA ASP A 240 17.10 -2.24 -10.53
C ASP A 240 15.85 -1.60 -11.15
N VAL A 241 14.75 -2.35 -11.13
CA VAL A 241 13.46 -1.86 -11.65
C VAL A 241 13.03 -0.59 -10.92
N LEU A 242 13.10 -0.60 -9.59
CA LEU A 242 12.70 0.55 -8.77
C LEU A 242 13.64 1.73 -8.99
N ILE A 243 14.95 1.51 -9.08
CA ILE A 243 15.91 2.57 -9.37
C ILE A 243 15.58 3.24 -10.70
N ASN A 244 15.42 2.45 -11.76
CA ASN A 244 15.09 2.98 -13.08
C ASN A 244 13.76 3.74 -13.08
N PHE A 245 12.75 3.22 -12.37
CA PHE A 245 11.46 3.88 -12.23
C PHE A 245 11.59 5.24 -11.52
N PHE A 246 12.32 5.30 -10.43
CA PHE A 246 12.56 6.55 -9.71
C PHE A 246 13.33 7.55 -10.56
N GLU A 247 14.35 7.09 -11.28
CA GLU A 247 15.11 7.94 -12.21
C GLU A 247 14.24 8.50 -13.33
N GLU A 248 13.32 7.71 -13.86
CA GLU A 248 12.39 8.15 -14.90
C GLU A 248 11.42 9.21 -14.36
N ILE A 249 10.78 8.94 -13.21
CA ILE A 249 9.83 9.88 -12.58
C ILE A 249 10.51 11.19 -12.19
N THR A 250 11.72 11.11 -11.63
CA THR A 250 12.44 12.30 -11.14
C THR A 250 13.26 12.99 -12.22
N ASN A 251 13.31 12.42 -13.41
CA ASN A 251 14.21 12.87 -14.48
C ASN A 251 15.66 13.01 -13.97
N LYS A 252 16.10 12.06 -13.13
CA LYS A 252 17.43 12.01 -12.51
C LYS A 252 17.78 13.23 -11.65
N ASP A 253 16.78 13.90 -11.11
CA ASP A 253 16.97 15.02 -10.17
C ASP A 253 17.35 14.48 -8.79
N TYR A 254 18.61 14.07 -8.61
CA TYR A 254 19.13 13.47 -7.37
C TYR A 254 19.22 14.45 -6.19
N ASN A 255 19.02 15.74 -6.43
CA ASN A 255 19.02 16.76 -5.38
C ASN A 255 17.62 17.08 -4.87
N ALA A 256 16.59 16.56 -5.51
CA ALA A 256 15.23 16.80 -5.09
C ALA A 256 14.87 16.01 -3.82
N PHE A 257 14.02 16.60 -3.01
CA PHE A 257 13.40 15.88 -1.91
C PHE A 257 12.33 14.94 -2.46
N ILE A 258 12.49 13.65 -2.19
CA ILE A 258 11.61 12.58 -2.66
C ILE A 258 11.04 11.87 -1.44
N SER A 259 9.74 11.65 -1.40
CA SER A 259 9.12 10.68 -0.50
C SER A 259 8.65 9.46 -1.28
N TYR A 260 8.69 8.31 -0.64
CA TYR A 260 8.05 7.12 -1.16
C TYR A 260 7.31 6.36 -0.06
N SER A 261 6.25 5.69 -0.44
CA SER A 261 5.46 4.83 0.43
C SER A 261 5.15 3.52 -0.29
N VAL A 262 5.23 2.43 0.46
CA VAL A 262 4.96 1.06 -0.01
C VAL A 262 3.98 0.38 0.93
#